data_24f3a2509d5ff3886fc4424b92a9c64d
#
_entry.id   24f3a2509d5ff3886fc4424b92a9c64d
#
_cell.length_a   1.000
_cell.length_b   1.000
_cell.length_c   1.000
_cell.angle_alpha   90.00
_cell.angle_beta   90.00
_cell.angle_gamma   90.00
#
_symmetry.space_group_name_H-M   'P 1'
#
loop_
_entity.id
_entity.type
_entity.pdbx_description
1 polymer ?
#
loop_
_entity_poly.entity_id
_entity_poly.type
_entity_poly.pdbx_seq_one_letter_code
_entity_poly.pdbx_strand_id
1 'polypeptide(L)'
;VNETSNLFADGKAYERLMGRWSWLAGEKFLDWLKAPKNLKWLDVGCGNGAFTQLLIERCAPASVIGIDPSQGQIDYARTRPGTKGAEFRVADAQALPLPDNSFDAASMALVIVFVPDPAKAAREMARVVKPGGMVATYMWDFPHHTPLTPLGAAMKALGFEPPERPNVEASARDAMRAIWQQAGLRSLETEVIRIRLH
;
A
#
# COMPACT_ATOMS: atom_id res chain seq x y z
N VAL A 1 -24.30 12.41 -0.19
CA VAL A 1 -22.86 12.44 -0.49
C VAL A 1 -22.17 12.18 0.83
N ASN A 2 -21.61 10.99 0.99
CA ASN A 2 -21.01 10.52 2.24
C ASN A 2 -19.72 11.31 2.54
N GLU A 3 -19.69 12.10 3.59
CA GLU A 3 -18.52 12.86 4.06
C GLU A 3 -17.36 11.96 4.54
N THR A 4 -17.60 10.67 4.74
CA THR A 4 -16.57 9.69 5.15
C THR A 4 -15.51 9.38 4.08
N SER A 5 -15.78 9.69 2.81
CA SER A 5 -14.78 9.55 1.72
C SER A 5 -13.65 10.59 1.77
N ASN A 6 -13.78 11.62 2.59
CA ASN A 6 -12.89 12.79 2.57
C ASN A 6 -11.56 12.57 3.35
N LEU A 7 -11.50 11.66 4.33
CA LEU A 7 -10.29 11.48 5.15
C LEU A 7 -9.12 10.93 4.33
N PHE A 8 -9.39 10.05 3.38
CA PHE A 8 -8.38 9.49 2.47
C PHE A 8 -8.24 10.31 1.16
N ALA A 9 -9.15 11.23 0.89
CA ALA A 9 -9.04 12.15 -0.24
C ALA A 9 -8.07 13.31 0.05
N ASP A 10 -7.84 13.67 1.33
CA ASP A 10 -6.88 14.69 1.75
C ASP A 10 -5.56 14.07 2.19
N GLY A 11 -4.55 14.07 1.30
CA GLY A 11 -3.22 13.56 1.57
C GLY A 11 -2.51 14.21 2.78
N LYS A 12 -2.80 15.50 3.08
CA LYS A 12 -2.25 16.19 4.25
C LYS A 12 -2.88 15.71 5.56
N ALA A 13 -4.19 15.45 5.56
CA ALA A 13 -4.88 14.94 6.73
C ALA A 13 -4.39 13.52 7.06
N TYR A 14 -4.24 12.66 6.06
CA TYR A 14 -3.67 11.33 6.22
C TYR A 14 -2.23 11.39 6.78
N GLU A 15 -1.39 12.27 6.25
CA GLU A 15 -0.01 12.41 6.70
C GLU A 15 0.10 12.84 8.16
N ARG A 16 -0.74 13.79 8.61
CA ARG A 16 -0.77 14.22 10.02
C ARG A 16 -1.21 13.10 10.97
N LEU A 17 -2.14 12.25 10.53
CA LEU A 17 -2.71 11.21 11.38
C LEU A 17 -1.85 9.95 11.40
N MET A 18 -1.42 9.46 10.24
CA MET A 18 -0.80 8.15 10.06
C MET A 18 0.64 8.22 9.56
N GLY A 19 1.09 9.38 9.06
CA GLY A 19 2.33 9.51 8.30
C GLY A 19 3.54 8.95 9.03
N ARG A 20 3.71 9.29 10.33
CA ARG A 20 4.84 8.80 11.14
C ARG A 20 4.85 7.27 11.28
N TRP A 21 3.70 6.67 11.53
CA TRP A 21 3.61 5.22 11.73
C TRP A 21 3.73 4.45 10.43
N SER A 22 3.10 4.94 9.38
CA SER A 22 3.21 4.37 8.03
C SER A 22 4.66 4.42 7.54
N TRP A 23 5.37 5.52 7.82
CA TRP A 23 6.77 5.68 7.49
C TRP A 23 7.65 4.64 8.20
N LEU A 24 7.56 4.54 9.54
CA LEU A 24 8.31 3.55 10.33
C LEU A 24 8.01 2.09 9.92
N ALA A 25 6.75 1.80 9.59
CA ALA A 25 6.37 0.47 9.08
C ALA A 25 7.02 0.21 7.72
N GLY A 26 6.96 1.18 6.83
CA GLY A 26 7.55 1.11 5.50
C GLY A 26 9.07 0.92 5.53
N GLU A 27 9.79 1.66 6.40
CA GLU A 27 11.25 1.48 6.56
C GLU A 27 11.58 0.05 6.99
N LYS A 28 10.94 -0.46 8.05
CA LYS A 28 11.17 -1.83 8.53
C LYS A 28 10.79 -2.89 7.49
N PHE A 29 9.74 -2.64 6.73
CA PHE A 29 9.32 -3.52 5.65
C PHE A 29 10.40 -3.57 4.55
N LEU A 30 10.93 -2.44 4.11
CA LEU A 30 11.99 -2.39 3.10
C LEU A 30 13.31 -2.97 3.61
N ASP A 31 13.64 -2.79 4.91
CA ASP A 31 14.79 -3.42 5.54
C ASP A 31 14.69 -4.96 5.55
N TRP A 32 13.49 -5.49 5.76
CA TRP A 32 13.21 -6.93 5.67
C TRP A 32 13.23 -7.42 4.22
N LEU A 33 12.61 -6.69 3.31
CA LEU A 33 12.46 -7.07 1.91
C LEU A 33 13.81 -7.17 1.17
N LYS A 34 14.77 -6.30 1.51
CA LYS A 34 16.13 -6.26 0.93
C LYS A 34 16.14 -6.33 -0.60
N ALA A 35 15.21 -5.61 -1.22
CA ALA A 35 15.07 -5.61 -2.66
C ALA A 35 16.37 -5.16 -3.37
N PRO A 36 16.75 -5.79 -4.49
CA PRO A 36 17.84 -5.33 -5.31
C PRO A 36 17.64 -3.87 -5.77
N LYS A 37 18.74 -3.16 -6.01
CA LYS A 37 18.68 -1.82 -6.63
C LYS A 37 18.36 -1.92 -8.12
N ASN A 38 18.02 -0.78 -8.70
CA ASN A 38 17.84 -0.62 -10.14
C ASN A 38 16.68 -1.44 -10.72
N LEU A 39 15.67 -1.76 -9.92
CA LEU A 39 14.44 -2.41 -10.36
C LEU A 39 13.45 -1.37 -10.91
N LYS A 40 12.60 -1.81 -11.84
CA LYS A 40 11.42 -1.08 -12.30
C LYS A 40 10.25 -1.43 -11.38
N TRP A 41 9.79 -0.47 -10.58
CA TRP A 41 8.78 -0.66 -9.55
C TRP A 41 7.40 -0.14 -9.95
N LEU A 42 6.38 -0.87 -9.48
CA LEU A 42 5.00 -0.41 -9.42
C LEU A 42 4.58 -0.28 -7.95
N ASP A 43 4.06 0.87 -7.54
CA ASP A 43 3.48 1.11 -6.22
C ASP A 43 1.95 1.22 -6.34
N VAL A 44 1.24 0.15 -5.93
CA VAL A 44 -0.21 0.01 -6.09
C VAL A 44 -0.92 0.53 -4.84
N GLY A 45 -1.79 1.52 -5.03
CA GLY A 45 -2.40 2.27 -3.94
C GLY A 45 -1.39 3.22 -3.30
N CYS A 46 -0.63 3.95 -4.12
CA CYS A 46 0.46 4.81 -3.66
C CYS A 46 0.00 5.99 -2.78
N GLY A 47 -1.29 6.28 -2.74
CA GLY A 47 -1.86 7.37 -1.98
C GLY A 47 -1.13 8.69 -2.24
N ASN A 48 -0.76 9.38 -1.17
CA ASN A 48 -0.02 10.65 -1.21
C ASN A 48 1.48 10.51 -1.56
N GLY A 49 1.93 9.33 -1.99
CA GLY A 49 3.31 9.06 -2.40
C GLY A 49 4.31 8.84 -1.27
N ALA A 50 3.87 8.68 -0.03
CA ALA A 50 4.79 8.50 1.10
C ALA A 50 5.63 7.21 0.98
N PHE A 51 5.02 6.09 0.60
CA PHE A 51 5.76 4.85 0.40
C PHE A 51 6.56 4.87 -0.91
N THR A 52 6.05 5.51 -1.97
CA THR A 52 6.82 5.77 -3.20
C THR A 52 8.13 6.52 -2.90
N GLN A 53 8.09 7.54 -2.02
CA GLN A 53 9.29 8.25 -1.58
C GLN A 53 10.27 7.30 -0.88
N LEU A 54 9.80 6.47 0.05
CA LEU A 54 10.64 5.46 0.73
C LEU A 54 11.29 4.47 -0.26
N LEU A 55 10.55 4.02 -1.27
CA LEU A 55 11.09 3.16 -2.34
C LEU A 55 12.25 3.85 -3.05
N ILE A 56 12.09 5.12 -3.41
CA ILE A 56 13.14 5.90 -4.09
C ILE A 56 14.38 6.02 -3.20
N GLU A 57 14.19 6.41 -1.95
CA GLU A 57 15.28 6.66 -1.01
C GLU A 57 16.04 5.39 -0.60
N ARG A 58 15.33 4.28 -0.42
CA ARG A 58 15.91 3.06 0.16
C ARG A 58 16.31 2.01 -0.88
N CYS A 59 15.58 1.91 -1.99
CA CYS A 59 15.77 0.88 -3.00
C CYS A 59 16.52 1.35 -4.24
N ALA A 60 16.73 2.67 -4.42
CA ALA A 60 17.37 3.25 -5.61
C ALA A 60 16.86 2.60 -6.93
N PRO A 61 15.54 2.68 -7.21
CA PRO A 61 14.93 2.02 -8.36
C PRO A 61 15.38 2.65 -9.69
N ALA A 62 15.30 1.88 -10.78
CA ALA A 62 15.49 2.42 -12.13
C ALA A 62 14.33 3.36 -12.52
N SER A 63 13.12 3.01 -12.11
CA SER A 63 11.92 3.85 -12.28
C SER A 63 10.84 3.39 -11.31
N VAL A 64 9.92 4.30 -10.96
CA VAL A 64 8.72 4.00 -10.16
C VAL A 64 7.50 4.57 -10.85
N ILE A 65 6.45 3.75 -10.95
CA ILE A 65 5.09 4.21 -11.27
C ILE A 65 4.23 3.98 -10.03
N GLY A 66 3.61 5.05 -9.52
CA GLY A 66 2.60 4.98 -8.47
C GLY A 66 1.20 5.06 -9.07
N ILE A 67 0.29 4.23 -8.60
CA ILE A 67 -1.13 4.28 -8.98
C ILE A 67 -2.02 4.37 -7.74
N ASP A 68 -3.11 5.14 -7.85
CA ASP A 68 -4.14 5.27 -6.83
C ASP A 68 -5.47 5.64 -7.50
N PRO A 69 -6.65 5.18 -7.03
CA PRO A 69 -7.92 5.57 -7.61
C PRO A 69 -8.31 7.03 -7.29
N SER A 70 -7.70 7.65 -6.30
CA SER A 70 -8.01 9.03 -5.87
C SER A 70 -7.16 10.04 -6.63
N GLN A 71 -7.81 10.89 -7.44
CA GLN A 71 -7.15 12.01 -8.13
C GLN A 71 -6.47 12.96 -7.14
N GLY A 72 -7.11 13.26 -6.00
CA GLY A 72 -6.54 14.16 -4.98
C GLY A 72 -5.26 13.61 -4.34
N GLN A 73 -5.18 12.29 -4.13
CA GLN A 73 -3.96 11.64 -3.65
C GLN A 73 -2.84 11.72 -4.69
N ILE A 74 -3.15 11.43 -5.94
CA ILE A 74 -2.20 11.51 -7.07
C ILE A 74 -1.66 12.92 -7.24
N ASP A 75 -2.53 13.93 -7.18
CA ASP A 75 -2.11 15.34 -7.30
C ASP A 75 -1.18 15.73 -6.15
N TYR A 76 -1.47 15.29 -4.93
CA TYR A 76 -0.59 15.52 -3.80
C TYR A 76 0.75 14.78 -3.95
N ALA A 77 0.74 13.50 -4.36
CA ALA A 77 1.94 12.71 -4.58
C ALA A 77 2.92 13.38 -5.57
N ARG A 78 2.39 13.99 -6.62
CA ARG A 78 3.18 14.74 -7.63
C ARG A 78 3.88 15.98 -7.05
N THR A 79 3.33 16.56 -5.98
CA THR A 79 3.94 17.74 -5.32
C THR A 79 4.96 17.39 -4.26
N ARG A 80 5.07 16.13 -3.85
CA ARG A 80 5.98 15.67 -2.79
C ARG A 80 7.43 15.71 -3.28
N PRO A 81 8.35 16.45 -2.63
CA PRO A 81 9.71 16.60 -3.12
C PRO A 81 10.48 15.29 -3.28
N GLY A 82 10.26 14.33 -2.35
CA GLY A 82 10.95 13.03 -2.35
C GLY A 82 10.46 12.05 -3.42
N THR A 83 9.41 12.38 -4.18
CA THR A 83 8.91 11.54 -5.29
C THR A 83 9.35 12.05 -6.67
N LYS A 84 10.28 13.01 -6.72
CA LYS A 84 10.79 13.54 -7.98
C LYS A 84 11.38 12.42 -8.84
N GLY A 85 10.86 12.29 -10.06
CA GLY A 85 11.26 11.21 -10.99
C GLY A 85 10.34 10.00 -10.98
N ALA A 86 9.38 9.91 -10.04
CA ALA A 86 8.29 8.94 -10.14
C ALA A 86 7.17 9.44 -11.06
N GLU A 87 6.52 8.52 -11.75
CA GLU A 87 5.29 8.77 -12.50
C GLU A 87 4.08 8.40 -11.64
N PHE A 88 3.00 9.19 -11.71
CA PHE A 88 1.77 8.93 -10.97
C PHE A 88 0.55 8.92 -11.89
N ARG A 89 -0.28 7.87 -11.77
CA ARG A 89 -1.49 7.66 -12.59
C ARG A 89 -2.70 7.35 -11.73
N VAL A 90 -3.84 7.87 -12.12
CA VAL A 90 -5.13 7.45 -11.53
C VAL A 90 -5.51 6.12 -12.16
N ALA A 91 -5.64 5.06 -11.34
CA ALA A 91 -6.08 3.75 -11.80
C ALA A 91 -6.57 2.89 -10.62
N ASP A 92 -7.42 1.90 -10.94
CA ASP A 92 -7.89 0.89 -10.00
C ASP A 92 -6.91 -0.29 -9.94
N ALA A 93 -6.55 -0.73 -8.74
CA ALA A 93 -5.73 -1.92 -8.50
C ALA A 93 -6.31 -3.19 -9.12
N GLN A 94 -7.63 -3.24 -9.29
CA GLN A 94 -8.36 -4.38 -9.86
C GLN A 94 -8.36 -4.42 -11.40
N ALA A 95 -7.85 -3.37 -12.06
CA ALA A 95 -7.79 -3.25 -13.52
C ALA A 95 -6.62 -2.32 -13.90
N LEU A 96 -5.40 -2.81 -13.76
CA LEU A 96 -4.20 -2.03 -14.03
C LEU A 96 -4.04 -1.75 -15.52
N PRO A 97 -4.03 -0.47 -15.96
CA PRO A 97 -3.83 -0.10 -17.36
C PRO A 97 -2.34 -0.19 -17.75
N LEU A 98 -1.75 -1.34 -17.47
CA LEU A 98 -0.32 -1.60 -17.64
C LEU A 98 -0.11 -2.93 -18.35
N PRO A 99 0.92 -3.04 -19.21
CA PRO A 99 1.21 -4.28 -19.93
C PRO A 99 1.64 -5.41 -18.98
N ASP A 100 1.42 -6.65 -19.43
CA ASP A 100 1.94 -7.84 -18.74
C ASP A 100 3.46 -7.80 -18.65
N ASN A 101 4.03 -8.38 -17.60
CA ASN A 101 5.48 -8.59 -17.45
C ASN A 101 6.32 -7.30 -17.65
N SER A 102 5.81 -6.15 -17.22
CA SER A 102 6.44 -4.84 -17.47
C SER A 102 7.22 -4.29 -16.28
N PHE A 103 7.10 -4.91 -15.09
CA PHE A 103 7.79 -4.50 -13.88
C PHE A 103 8.65 -5.62 -13.31
N ASP A 104 9.74 -5.24 -12.63
CA ASP A 104 10.58 -6.19 -11.90
C ASP A 104 10.02 -6.43 -10.50
N ALA A 105 9.37 -5.43 -9.93
CA ALA A 105 8.73 -5.51 -8.61
C ALA A 105 7.43 -4.69 -8.56
N ALA A 106 6.46 -5.17 -7.75
CA ALA A 106 5.27 -4.42 -7.40
C ALA A 106 5.05 -4.45 -5.88
N SER A 107 4.62 -3.33 -5.32
CA SER A 107 4.27 -3.18 -3.90
C SER A 107 2.82 -2.76 -3.72
N MET A 108 2.23 -3.18 -2.58
CA MET A 108 0.95 -2.71 -2.08
C MET A 108 1.08 -2.43 -0.58
N ALA A 109 1.30 -1.16 -0.23
CA ALA A 109 1.65 -0.71 1.11
C ALA A 109 0.43 -0.16 1.86
N LEU A 110 -0.09 -0.88 2.86
CA LEU A 110 -1.23 -0.48 3.71
C LEU A 110 -2.56 -0.29 2.94
N VAL A 111 -2.80 -1.05 1.87
CA VAL A 111 -3.91 -0.82 0.93
C VAL A 111 -4.92 -1.97 0.88
N ILE A 112 -4.50 -3.23 0.97
CA ILE A 112 -5.30 -4.41 0.61
C ILE A 112 -6.71 -4.45 1.21
N VAL A 113 -6.92 -3.91 2.42
CA VAL A 113 -8.23 -3.89 3.11
C VAL A 113 -9.22 -2.90 2.50
N PHE A 114 -8.76 -1.97 1.67
CA PHE A 114 -9.57 -0.97 0.99
C PHE A 114 -9.97 -1.40 -0.43
N VAL A 115 -9.34 -2.44 -0.95
CA VAL A 115 -9.63 -2.94 -2.30
C VAL A 115 -10.91 -3.77 -2.26
N PRO A 116 -11.92 -3.49 -3.10
CA PRO A 116 -13.18 -4.24 -3.12
C PRO A 116 -12.99 -5.74 -3.39
N ASP A 117 -12.13 -6.11 -4.34
CA ASP A 117 -11.73 -7.49 -4.62
C ASP A 117 -10.21 -7.66 -4.52
N PRO A 118 -9.68 -7.99 -3.31
CA PRO A 118 -8.24 -8.18 -3.11
C PRO A 118 -7.63 -9.28 -3.99
N ALA A 119 -8.39 -10.33 -4.29
CA ALA A 119 -7.91 -11.43 -5.13
C ALA A 119 -7.72 -10.99 -6.58
N LYS A 120 -8.62 -10.11 -7.09
CA LYS A 120 -8.48 -9.53 -8.42
C LYS A 120 -7.27 -8.60 -8.50
N ALA A 121 -7.08 -7.75 -7.52
CA ALA A 121 -5.89 -6.89 -7.46
C ALA A 121 -4.59 -7.71 -7.39
N ALA A 122 -4.57 -8.78 -6.60
CA ALA A 122 -3.42 -9.67 -6.53
C ALA A 122 -3.08 -10.32 -7.89
N ARG A 123 -4.10 -10.75 -8.64
CA ARG A 123 -3.91 -11.27 -10.02
C ARG A 123 -3.37 -10.21 -10.97
N GLU A 124 -3.84 -8.99 -10.88
CA GLU A 124 -3.33 -7.89 -11.69
C GLU A 124 -1.86 -7.56 -11.36
N MET A 125 -1.51 -7.52 -10.07
CA MET A 125 -0.11 -7.35 -9.66
C MET A 125 0.78 -8.49 -10.15
N ALA A 126 0.31 -9.73 -10.07
CA ALA A 126 1.03 -10.89 -10.61
C ALA A 126 1.18 -10.83 -12.13
N ARG A 127 0.16 -10.34 -12.85
CA ARG A 127 0.18 -10.20 -14.31
C ARG A 127 1.21 -9.18 -14.80
N VAL A 128 1.30 -8.03 -14.14
CA VAL A 128 2.18 -6.94 -14.58
C VAL A 128 3.65 -7.15 -14.16
N VAL A 129 3.91 -8.02 -13.20
CA VAL A 129 5.27 -8.36 -12.77
C VAL A 129 5.84 -9.47 -13.65
N LYS A 130 7.10 -9.33 -14.03
CA LYS A 130 7.83 -10.31 -14.84
C LYS A 130 7.93 -11.68 -14.14
N PRO A 131 8.02 -12.80 -14.87
CA PRO A 131 8.40 -14.07 -14.30
C PRO A 131 9.73 -13.96 -13.52
N GLY A 132 9.74 -14.44 -12.28
CA GLY A 132 10.89 -14.30 -11.37
C GLY A 132 11.00 -12.92 -10.69
N GLY A 133 10.09 -12.00 -10.99
CA GLY A 133 9.99 -10.72 -10.29
C GLY A 133 9.33 -10.86 -8.91
N MET A 134 9.17 -9.74 -8.22
CA MET A 134 8.74 -9.68 -6.82
C MET A 134 7.40 -8.96 -6.66
N VAL A 135 6.50 -9.54 -5.87
CA VAL A 135 5.31 -8.84 -5.36
C VAL A 135 5.44 -8.78 -3.84
N ALA A 136 5.31 -7.59 -3.27
CA ALA A 136 5.50 -7.35 -1.85
C ALA A 136 4.34 -6.52 -1.27
N THR A 137 3.87 -6.90 -0.09
CA THR A 137 2.78 -6.17 0.58
C THR A 137 2.98 -6.17 2.09
N TYR A 138 2.52 -5.14 2.75
CA TYR A 138 2.34 -5.14 4.19
C TYR A 138 1.05 -4.42 4.57
N MET A 139 0.51 -4.79 5.73
CA MET A 139 -0.72 -4.22 6.26
C MET A 139 -0.70 -4.24 7.78
N TRP A 140 -1.45 -3.35 8.42
CA TRP A 140 -1.76 -3.47 9.84
C TRP A 140 -2.55 -4.75 10.08
N ASP A 141 -2.20 -5.49 11.11
CA ASP A 141 -2.92 -6.71 11.52
C ASP A 141 -4.22 -6.32 12.25
N PHE A 142 -5.23 -5.92 11.49
CA PHE A 142 -6.50 -5.42 12.03
C PHE A 142 -7.24 -6.42 12.92
N PRO A 143 -7.25 -7.74 12.65
CA PRO A 143 -7.89 -8.70 13.54
C PRO A 143 -7.28 -8.78 14.94
N HIS A 144 -6.00 -8.42 15.10
CA HIS A 144 -5.33 -8.54 16.38
C HIS A 144 -5.09 -7.18 17.04
N HIS A 145 -4.13 -6.38 16.57
CA HIS A 145 -3.83 -5.06 17.14
C HIS A 145 -3.30 -4.10 16.10
N THR A 146 -3.89 -2.91 16.03
CA THR A 146 -3.40 -1.82 15.18
C THR A 146 -3.25 -0.54 15.98
N PRO A 147 -2.41 0.40 15.56
CA PRO A 147 -2.36 1.74 16.16
C PRO A 147 -3.70 2.48 16.04
N LEU A 148 -4.58 2.03 15.15
CA LEU A 148 -5.91 2.63 14.93
C LEU A 148 -6.99 2.10 15.89
N THR A 149 -6.74 1.02 16.63
CA THR A 149 -7.73 0.44 17.56
C THR A 149 -8.18 1.45 18.63
N PRO A 150 -7.27 2.12 19.36
CA PRO A 150 -7.67 3.16 20.32
C PRO A 150 -8.36 4.35 19.66
N LEU A 151 -7.91 4.75 18.48
CA LEU A 151 -8.51 5.85 17.72
C LEU A 151 -9.95 5.53 17.30
N GLY A 152 -10.18 4.34 16.78
CA GLY A 152 -11.53 3.89 16.42
C GLY A 152 -12.49 3.86 17.61
N ALA A 153 -12.01 3.42 18.77
CA ALA A 153 -12.79 3.46 20.01
C ALA A 153 -13.12 4.90 20.44
N ALA A 154 -12.14 5.81 20.38
CA ALA A 154 -12.35 7.22 20.71
C ALA A 154 -13.31 7.90 19.72
N MET A 155 -13.20 7.62 18.43
CA MET A 155 -14.13 8.14 17.42
C MET A 155 -15.56 7.71 17.71
N LYS A 156 -15.79 6.42 17.97
CA LYS A 156 -17.13 5.90 18.33
C LYS A 156 -17.69 6.55 19.60
N ALA A 157 -16.84 6.72 20.64
CA ALA A 157 -17.25 7.39 21.88
C ALA A 157 -17.65 8.85 21.67
N LEU A 158 -17.13 9.51 20.64
CA LEU A 158 -17.47 10.87 20.23
C LEU A 158 -18.61 10.94 19.19
N GLY A 159 -19.20 9.79 18.83
CA GLY A 159 -20.30 9.73 17.85
C GLY A 159 -19.86 9.76 16.39
N PHE A 160 -18.58 9.55 16.12
CA PHE A 160 -18.08 9.45 14.75
C PHE A 160 -17.96 7.99 14.32
N GLU A 161 -18.39 7.68 13.11
CA GLU A 161 -18.16 6.38 12.51
C GLU A 161 -16.75 6.31 11.91
N PRO A 162 -15.96 5.28 12.27
CA PRO A 162 -14.65 5.07 11.62
C PRO A 162 -14.83 4.76 10.12
N PRO A 163 -13.83 5.08 9.28
CA PRO A 163 -13.86 4.75 7.86
C PRO A 163 -14.11 3.24 7.62
N GLU A 164 -14.99 2.94 6.68
CA GLU A 164 -15.23 1.56 6.26
C GLU A 164 -13.98 0.94 5.65
N ARG A 165 -13.74 -0.32 6.01
CA ARG A 165 -12.72 -1.18 5.41
C ARG A 165 -13.39 -2.46 4.95
N PRO A 166 -13.72 -2.56 3.66
CA PRO A 166 -14.57 -3.65 3.17
C PRO A 166 -13.95 -5.04 3.37
N ASN A 167 -12.64 -5.14 3.47
CA ASN A 167 -11.92 -6.41 3.52
C ASN A 167 -10.92 -6.47 4.68
N VAL A 168 -11.34 -6.17 5.90
CA VAL A 168 -10.49 -6.21 7.11
C VAL A 168 -9.79 -7.57 7.25
N GLU A 169 -10.50 -8.66 6.97
CA GLU A 169 -9.98 -10.03 7.06
C GLU A 169 -8.78 -10.28 6.13
N ALA A 170 -8.67 -9.55 5.01
CA ALA A 170 -7.53 -9.64 4.10
C ALA A 170 -6.21 -9.15 4.74
N SER A 171 -6.27 -8.46 5.89
CA SER A 171 -5.10 -8.05 6.66
C SER A 171 -4.52 -9.16 7.54
N ALA A 172 -5.28 -10.22 7.81
CA ALA A 172 -4.76 -11.37 8.55
C ALA A 172 -3.69 -12.09 7.72
N ARG A 173 -2.60 -12.49 8.37
CA ARG A 173 -1.44 -13.08 7.69
C ARG A 173 -1.80 -14.26 6.79
N ASP A 174 -2.63 -15.18 7.28
CA ASP A 174 -2.96 -16.40 6.54
C ASP A 174 -3.95 -16.11 5.40
N ALA A 175 -4.89 -15.18 5.57
CA ALA A 175 -5.78 -14.72 4.51
C ALA A 175 -4.99 -13.99 3.41
N MET A 176 -4.09 -13.10 3.78
CA MET A 176 -3.21 -12.41 2.84
C MET A 176 -2.35 -13.41 2.05
N ARG A 177 -1.76 -14.40 2.74
CA ARG A 177 -0.99 -15.46 2.10
C ARG A 177 -1.82 -16.25 1.09
N ALA A 178 -3.06 -16.62 1.44
CA ALA A 178 -3.98 -17.32 0.55
C ALA A 178 -4.32 -16.50 -0.71
N ILE A 179 -4.54 -15.20 -0.58
CA ILE A 179 -4.79 -14.29 -1.71
C ILE A 179 -3.63 -14.33 -2.70
N TRP A 180 -2.39 -14.22 -2.22
CA TRP A 180 -1.21 -14.24 -3.07
C TRP A 180 -0.96 -15.61 -3.71
N GLN A 181 -1.20 -16.71 -2.99
CA GLN A 181 -1.14 -18.07 -3.56
C GLN A 181 -2.15 -18.27 -4.69
N GLN A 182 -3.39 -17.82 -4.50
CA GLN A 182 -4.45 -17.91 -5.52
C GLN A 182 -4.15 -17.04 -6.75
N ALA A 183 -3.39 -15.97 -6.60
CA ALA A 183 -2.88 -15.16 -7.72
C ALA A 183 -1.73 -15.84 -8.51
N GLY A 184 -1.29 -17.04 -8.10
CA GLY A 184 -0.24 -17.80 -8.77
C GLY A 184 1.19 -17.49 -8.29
N LEU A 185 1.34 -16.65 -7.26
CA LEU A 185 2.64 -16.34 -6.69
C LEU A 185 3.19 -17.54 -5.90
N ARG A 186 4.51 -17.72 -5.95
CA ARG A 186 5.23 -18.82 -5.31
C ARG A 186 6.30 -18.26 -4.38
N SER A 187 6.90 -19.13 -3.56
CA SER A 187 7.97 -18.76 -2.62
C SER A 187 7.58 -17.62 -1.69
N LEU A 188 6.37 -17.74 -1.09
CA LEU A 188 5.83 -16.70 -0.21
C LEU A 188 6.54 -16.71 1.14
N GLU A 189 7.18 -15.59 1.45
CA GLU A 189 7.76 -15.29 2.74
C GLU A 189 6.85 -14.34 3.52
N THR A 190 6.78 -14.50 4.82
CA THR A 190 5.96 -13.63 5.70
C THR A 190 6.71 -13.33 6.99
N GLU A 191 6.61 -12.09 7.45
CA GLU A 191 7.20 -11.62 8.69
C GLU A 191 6.20 -10.75 9.49
N VAL A 192 6.30 -10.75 10.81
CA VAL A 192 5.55 -9.86 11.68
C VAL A 192 6.44 -8.71 12.15
N ILE A 193 6.23 -7.56 11.57
CA ILE A 193 6.95 -6.34 11.90
C ILE A 193 6.30 -5.69 13.12
N ARG A 194 7.08 -5.52 14.21
CA ARG A 194 6.63 -4.82 15.42
C ARG A 194 7.22 -3.43 15.47
N ILE A 195 6.35 -2.44 15.67
CA ILE A 195 6.72 -1.03 15.84
C ILE A 195 6.46 -0.63 17.28
N ARG A 196 7.46 -0.06 17.93
CA ARG A 196 7.28 0.57 19.24
C ARG A 196 7.13 2.07 19.04
N LEU A 197 6.08 2.63 19.61
CA LEU A 197 5.84 4.07 19.64
C LEU A 197 6.30 4.58 21.01
N HIS A 198 7.13 5.61 21.02
CA HIS A 198 7.59 6.31 22.23
C HIS A 198 7.00 7.71 22.25
#